data_d097ebfe19f07a6fb24433ae96049129
#
_entry.id   d097ebfe19f07a6fb24433ae96049129
#
_cell.length_a   1.000
_cell.length_b   1.000
_cell.length_c   1.000
_cell.angle_alpha   90.00
_cell.angle_beta   90.00
_cell.angle_gamma   90.00
#
_symmetry.space_group_name_H-M   'P 1'
#
loop_
_entity.id
_entity.type
_entity.pdbx_description
1 polymer ?
#
loop_
_entity_poly.entity_id
_entity_poly.type
_entity_poly.pdbx_seq_one_letter_code
_entity_poly.pdbx_strand_id
1 'polypeptide(L)'
;MAIMTKYLPACAGVLLSFSAAAYGQQMASVTLDSKTIMVEYTAPAANNRISGSFHTPADLAFKGLNVPKGLYTLYVLTDGPRWQLAINKATGQEAATYDPKQDLGRVPMLMIRPPAPVSACKFTLAKIAPIAAELQVVCSDKAASTSFRLDRGANDSQW
;
A
#
# COMPACT_ATOMS: atom_id res chain seq x y z
N MET A 1 41.42 49.54 -34.06
CA MET A 1 40.73 48.28 -34.18
C MET A 1 40.15 47.89 -32.83
N ALA A 2 38.87 48.00 -32.69
CA ALA A 2 38.21 47.62 -31.47
C ALA A 2 37.85 46.10 -31.55
N ILE A 3 38.41 45.31 -30.68
CA ILE A 3 38.04 43.93 -30.54
C ILE A 3 36.82 43.90 -29.65
N MET A 4 35.67 43.68 -30.22
CA MET A 4 34.45 43.46 -29.46
C MET A 4 34.46 42.03 -28.91
N THR A 5 34.84 41.88 -27.65
CA THR A 5 34.65 40.66 -26.91
C THR A 5 33.18 40.60 -26.53
N LYS A 6 32.41 39.82 -27.24
CA LYS A 6 31.03 39.53 -26.86
C LYS A 6 31.08 38.58 -25.63
N TYR A 7 30.86 39.14 -24.47
CA TYR A 7 30.51 38.35 -23.31
C TYR A 7 29.09 37.86 -23.52
N LEU A 8 28.95 36.59 -23.77
CA LEU A 8 27.69 35.90 -23.64
C LEU A 8 27.41 35.77 -22.12
N PRO A 9 26.29 36.32 -21.64
CA PRO A 9 25.89 35.99 -20.29
C PRO A 9 25.56 34.51 -20.28
N ALA A 10 26.31 33.76 -19.49
CA ALA A 10 25.92 32.41 -19.14
C ALA A 10 24.59 32.54 -18.41
N CYS A 11 23.52 32.16 -19.10
CA CYS A 11 22.27 31.88 -18.42
C CYS A 11 22.53 30.67 -17.51
N ALA A 12 22.87 30.93 -16.27
CA ALA A 12 22.77 29.96 -15.20
C ALA A 12 21.26 29.65 -15.09
N GLY A 13 20.85 28.62 -15.82
CA GLY A 13 19.54 28.06 -15.62
C GLY A 13 19.50 27.53 -14.20
N VAL A 14 18.90 28.31 -13.32
CA VAL A 14 18.45 27.79 -12.04
C VAL A 14 17.42 26.72 -12.38
N LEU A 15 17.88 25.49 -12.42
CA LEU A 15 17.01 24.32 -12.32
C LEU A 15 16.38 24.40 -10.94
N LEU A 16 15.27 25.11 -10.84
CA LEU A 16 14.34 24.95 -9.78
C LEU A 16 13.85 23.50 -9.87
N SER A 17 14.55 22.64 -9.17
CA SER A 17 14.04 21.32 -8.85
C SER A 17 12.82 21.59 -7.99
N PHE A 18 11.68 21.75 -8.63
CA PHE A 18 10.42 21.55 -7.97
C PHE A 18 10.42 20.09 -7.56
N SER A 19 10.84 19.81 -6.34
CA SER A 19 10.39 18.65 -5.63
C SER A 19 8.90 18.86 -5.47
N ALA A 20 8.14 18.56 -6.50
CA ALA A 20 6.74 18.32 -6.35
C ALA A 20 6.70 17.22 -5.31
N ALA A 21 6.28 17.55 -4.09
CA ALA A 21 5.84 16.54 -3.15
C ALA A 21 4.86 15.70 -3.96
N ALA A 22 5.31 14.50 -4.37
CA ALA A 22 4.57 13.71 -5.31
C ALA A 22 3.35 13.18 -4.58
N TYR A 23 2.27 13.94 -4.64
CA TYR A 23 0.92 13.40 -4.47
C TYR A 23 0.70 12.45 -5.64
N GLY A 24 1.52 11.42 -5.69
CA GLY A 24 1.55 10.43 -6.75
C GLY A 24 1.00 9.12 -6.25
N GLN A 25 0.55 8.33 -7.18
CA GLN A 25 0.22 6.96 -6.95
C GLN A 25 1.47 6.22 -6.46
N GLN A 26 1.35 5.56 -5.33
CA GLN A 26 2.39 4.73 -4.72
C GLN A 26 2.04 3.27 -4.92
N MET A 27 3.04 2.42 -4.93
CA MET A 27 2.86 0.98 -5.07
C MET A 27 3.74 0.22 -4.11
N ALA A 28 3.15 -0.73 -3.40
CA ALA A 28 3.87 -1.76 -2.66
C ALA A 28 3.64 -3.11 -3.33
N SER A 29 4.66 -3.93 -3.44
CA SER A 29 4.53 -5.25 -4.05
C SER A 29 5.42 -6.28 -3.37
N VAL A 30 5.01 -7.54 -3.48
CA VAL A 30 5.79 -8.70 -3.03
C VAL A 30 5.56 -9.85 -4.01
N THR A 31 6.60 -10.60 -4.29
CA THR A 31 6.52 -11.79 -5.14
C THR A 31 6.70 -13.05 -4.30
N LEU A 32 5.69 -13.90 -4.32
CA LEU A 32 5.65 -15.18 -3.65
C LEU A 32 5.44 -16.26 -4.71
N ASP A 33 6.35 -17.20 -4.81
CA ASP A 33 6.26 -18.32 -5.78
C ASP A 33 5.88 -17.82 -7.20
N SER A 34 6.65 -16.87 -7.72
CA SER A 34 6.45 -16.23 -9.04
C SER A 34 5.14 -15.43 -9.19
N LYS A 35 4.39 -15.23 -8.14
CA LYS A 35 3.13 -14.47 -8.13
C LYS A 35 3.35 -13.13 -7.43
N THR A 36 3.13 -12.04 -8.16
CA THR A 36 3.31 -10.69 -7.62
C THR A 36 1.98 -10.15 -7.10
N ILE A 37 1.94 -9.93 -5.80
CA ILE A 37 0.82 -9.29 -5.10
C ILE A 37 1.17 -7.83 -4.92
N MET A 38 0.23 -6.92 -5.19
CA MET A 38 0.48 -5.49 -5.11
C MET A 38 -0.67 -4.69 -4.52
N VAL A 39 -0.29 -3.59 -3.88
CA VAL A 39 -1.20 -2.56 -3.39
C VAL A 39 -0.81 -1.24 -4.05
N GLU A 40 -1.76 -0.63 -4.74
CA GLU A 40 -1.62 0.72 -5.27
C GLU A 40 -2.44 1.68 -4.42
N TYR A 41 -1.82 2.79 -4.00
CA TYR A 41 -2.47 3.76 -3.13
C TYR A 41 -1.99 5.16 -3.44
N THR A 42 -2.79 6.15 -3.04
CA THR A 42 -2.44 7.57 -3.15
C THR A 42 -2.09 8.12 -1.78
N ALA A 43 -0.96 8.77 -1.66
CA ALA A 43 -0.55 9.47 -0.45
C ALA A 43 -0.61 10.99 -0.66
N PRO A 44 -1.06 11.77 0.34
CA PRO A 44 -1.62 11.35 1.61
C PRO A 44 -3.04 10.82 1.46
N ALA A 45 -3.47 10.00 2.43
CA ALA A 45 -4.83 9.52 2.46
C ALA A 45 -5.81 10.68 2.65
N ALA A 46 -6.68 10.89 1.67
CA ALA A 46 -7.74 11.86 1.80
C ALA A 46 -8.75 11.39 2.87
N ASN A 47 -9.26 12.32 3.68
CA ASN A 47 -10.36 12.08 4.61
C ASN A 47 -10.09 11.06 5.74
N ASN A 48 -8.86 10.98 6.22
CA ASN A 48 -8.47 10.08 7.33
C ASN A 48 -8.74 8.60 7.10
N ARG A 49 -9.11 8.21 5.89
CA ARG A 49 -9.32 6.82 5.55
C ARG A 49 -8.19 6.33 4.65
N ILE A 50 -7.47 5.34 5.13
CA ILE A 50 -6.36 4.73 4.42
C ILE A 50 -6.94 3.64 3.54
N SER A 51 -6.73 3.76 2.24
CA SER A 51 -7.22 2.78 1.28
C SER A 51 -6.25 2.57 0.12
N GLY A 52 -6.36 1.42 -0.53
CA GLY A 52 -5.55 1.10 -1.70
C GLY A 52 -6.18 0.00 -2.54
N SER A 53 -5.91 0.00 -3.84
CA SER A 53 -6.27 -1.09 -4.73
C SER A 53 -5.35 -2.28 -4.47
N PHE A 54 -5.93 -3.43 -4.27
CA PHE A 54 -5.21 -4.66 -3.96
C PHE A 54 -5.41 -5.68 -5.09
N HIS A 55 -4.32 -6.10 -5.68
CA HIS A 55 -4.34 -7.11 -6.74
C HIS A 55 -3.57 -8.35 -6.30
N THR A 56 -4.22 -9.50 -6.41
CA THR A 56 -3.59 -10.79 -6.20
C THR A 56 -3.88 -11.75 -7.35
N PRO A 57 -2.82 -12.28 -8.00
CA PRO A 57 -2.98 -13.29 -9.07
C PRO A 57 -3.23 -14.70 -8.54
N ALA A 58 -3.23 -14.88 -7.23
CA ALA A 58 -3.43 -16.16 -6.56
C ALA A 58 -4.35 -16.02 -5.35
N ASP A 59 -4.97 -17.13 -4.96
CA ASP A 59 -5.75 -17.19 -3.74
C ASP A 59 -4.83 -16.98 -2.53
N LEU A 60 -5.27 -16.19 -1.57
CA LEU A 60 -4.53 -15.88 -0.36
C LEU A 60 -5.31 -16.32 0.88
N ALA A 61 -4.58 -16.70 1.91
CA ALA A 61 -5.13 -16.96 3.23
C ALA A 61 -4.58 -15.92 4.22
N PHE A 62 -5.46 -15.08 4.73
CA PHE A 62 -5.24 -14.24 5.89
C PHE A 62 -5.71 -14.97 7.15
N LYS A 63 -5.45 -14.42 8.30
CA LYS A 63 -5.93 -14.99 9.56
C LYS A 63 -7.47 -14.93 9.61
N GLY A 64 -8.10 -16.09 9.44
CA GLY A 64 -9.56 -16.20 9.47
C GLY A 64 -10.30 -15.73 8.23
N LEU A 65 -9.59 -15.46 7.13
CA LEU A 65 -10.21 -15.01 5.89
C LEU A 65 -9.43 -15.52 4.66
N ASN A 66 -10.14 -16.21 3.78
CA ASN A 66 -9.63 -16.59 2.47
C ASN A 66 -10.01 -15.52 1.45
N VAL A 67 -9.03 -15.08 0.67
CA VAL A 67 -9.19 -14.06 -0.37
C VAL A 67 -8.89 -14.70 -1.72
N PRO A 68 -9.90 -14.98 -2.56
CA PRO A 68 -9.69 -15.49 -3.90
C PRO A 68 -8.85 -14.52 -4.75
N LYS A 69 -8.14 -15.04 -5.72
CA LYS A 69 -7.46 -14.22 -6.72
C LYS A 69 -8.41 -13.19 -7.32
N GLY A 70 -7.93 -11.98 -7.52
CA GLY A 70 -8.75 -10.91 -8.07
C GLY A 70 -8.26 -9.51 -7.68
N LEU A 71 -9.14 -8.56 -7.93
CA LEU A 71 -8.93 -7.15 -7.61
C LEU A 71 -9.89 -6.75 -6.49
N TYR A 72 -9.35 -6.11 -5.47
CA TYR A 72 -10.07 -5.65 -4.28
C TYR A 72 -9.66 -4.24 -3.92
N THR A 73 -10.36 -3.65 -2.97
CA THR A 73 -9.91 -2.43 -2.29
C THR A 73 -9.68 -2.76 -0.82
N LEU A 74 -8.52 -2.37 -0.32
CA LEU A 74 -8.20 -2.43 1.09
C LEU A 74 -8.61 -1.13 1.76
N TYR A 75 -9.29 -1.24 2.90
CA TYR A 75 -9.55 -0.12 3.80
C TYR A 75 -9.00 -0.44 5.17
N VAL A 76 -8.25 0.49 5.73
CA VAL A 76 -7.77 0.37 7.10
C VAL A 76 -8.76 1.07 8.01
N LEU A 77 -9.40 0.31 8.89
CA LEU A 77 -10.37 0.81 9.85
C LEU A 77 -9.66 1.13 11.15
N THR A 78 -9.67 2.40 11.52
CA THR A 78 -8.91 2.92 12.66
C THR A 78 -9.80 3.36 13.82
N ASP A 79 -11.09 3.02 13.78
CA ASP A 79 -12.09 3.50 14.74
C ASP A 79 -11.96 2.90 16.15
N GLY A 80 -11.19 1.84 16.29
CA GLY A 80 -10.99 1.16 17.56
C GLY A 80 -9.54 1.22 18.05
N PRO A 81 -9.25 0.63 19.25
CA PRO A 81 -7.90 0.57 19.78
C PRO A 81 -6.97 -0.31 18.94
N ARG A 82 -7.54 -1.21 18.17
CA ARG A 82 -6.83 -2.05 17.20
C ARG A 82 -7.36 -1.77 15.81
N TRP A 83 -6.47 -1.59 14.87
CA TRP A 83 -6.84 -1.43 13.49
C TRP A 83 -7.30 -2.74 12.88
N GLN A 84 -8.20 -2.65 11.93
CA GLN A 84 -8.67 -3.78 11.12
C GLN A 84 -8.44 -3.47 9.65
N LEU A 85 -8.11 -4.50 8.89
CA LEU A 85 -8.02 -4.43 7.45
C LEU A 85 -9.32 -4.98 6.85
N ALA A 86 -10.11 -4.15 6.21
CA ALA A 86 -11.26 -4.58 5.45
C ALA A 86 -10.85 -4.83 4.00
N ILE A 87 -11.15 -6.02 3.49
CA ILE A 87 -10.94 -6.40 2.10
C ILE A 87 -12.27 -6.31 1.41
N ASN A 88 -12.41 -5.32 0.52
CA ASN A 88 -13.67 -4.92 -0.07
C ASN A 88 -13.73 -5.29 -1.55
N LYS A 89 -14.86 -5.76 -2.01
CA LYS A 89 -15.09 -6.16 -3.40
C LYS A 89 -15.29 -4.99 -4.35
N ALA A 90 -15.65 -3.81 -3.84
CA ALA A 90 -15.81 -2.62 -4.65
C ALA A 90 -14.45 -2.14 -5.19
N THR A 91 -14.41 -1.75 -6.45
CA THR A 91 -13.22 -1.27 -7.15
C THR A 91 -13.53 -0.02 -7.97
N GLY A 92 -12.49 0.74 -8.37
CA GLY A 92 -12.67 1.93 -9.18
C GLY A 92 -13.48 3.01 -8.46
N GLN A 93 -14.45 3.59 -9.15
CA GLN A 93 -15.28 4.67 -8.61
C GLN A 93 -16.16 4.22 -7.44
N GLU A 94 -16.60 2.97 -7.42
CA GLU A 94 -17.39 2.43 -6.31
C GLU A 94 -16.60 2.39 -5.00
N ALA A 95 -15.29 2.28 -5.09
CA ALA A 95 -14.40 2.26 -3.95
C ALA A 95 -14.11 3.66 -3.36
N ALA A 96 -14.61 4.73 -3.95
CA ALA A 96 -14.42 6.08 -3.44
C ALA A 96 -15.13 6.29 -2.10
N THR A 97 -16.20 5.56 -1.85
CA THR A 97 -16.93 5.54 -0.58
C THR A 97 -16.90 4.12 -0.02
N TYR A 98 -16.48 3.98 1.23
CA TYR A 98 -16.45 2.69 1.89
C TYR A 98 -17.88 2.20 2.17
N ASP A 99 -18.23 1.07 1.61
CA ASP A 99 -19.48 0.36 1.88
C ASP A 99 -19.16 -0.99 2.55
N PRO A 100 -19.46 -1.14 3.85
CA PRO A 100 -19.19 -2.38 4.56
C PRO A 100 -19.97 -3.59 4.04
N LYS A 101 -21.04 -3.39 3.30
CA LYS A 101 -21.79 -4.48 2.66
C LYS A 101 -21.00 -5.15 1.54
N GLN A 102 -20.02 -4.46 0.99
CA GLN A 102 -19.12 -5.00 -0.05
C GLN A 102 -17.88 -5.66 0.53
N ASP A 103 -17.71 -5.70 1.85
CA ASP A 103 -16.58 -6.38 2.47
C ASP A 103 -16.65 -7.88 2.17
N LEU A 104 -15.55 -8.43 1.65
CA LEU A 104 -15.32 -9.86 1.63
C LEU A 104 -15.13 -10.36 3.07
N GLY A 105 -14.44 -9.57 3.87
CA GLY A 105 -14.20 -9.80 5.27
C GLY A 105 -13.26 -8.78 5.87
N ARG A 106 -13.02 -8.91 7.16
CA ARG A 106 -12.11 -8.07 7.93
C ARG A 106 -11.06 -8.91 8.62
N VAL A 107 -9.85 -8.40 8.64
CA VAL A 107 -8.71 -9.07 9.28
C VAL A 107 -8.22 -8.18 10.42
N PRO A 108 -8.06 -8.70 11.64
CA PRO A 108 -7.47 -7.92 12.72
C PRO A 108 -5.99 -7.65 12.42
N MET A 109 -5.54 -6.45 12.75
CA MET A 109 -4.15 -6.06 12.58
C MET A 109 -3.45 -6.01 13.93
N LEU A 110 -2.17 -6.37 13.95
CA LEU A 110 -1.31 -6.20 15.11
C LEU A 110 -0.77 -4.77 15.12
N MET A 111 -1.06 -4.04 16.21
CA MET A 111 -0.50 -2.71 16.38
C MET A 111 0.98 -2.80 16.71
N ILE A 112 1.79 -2.06 15.97
CA ILE A 112 3.24 -1.99 16.16
C ILE A 112 3.66 -0.53 16.25
N ARG A 113 4.86 -0.28 16.79
CA ARG A 113 5.44 1.06 16.82
C ARG A 113 6.36 1.20 15.62
N PRO A 114 6.14 2.20 14.74
CA PRO A 114 7.07 2.43 13.64
C PRO A 114 8.42 2.92 14.17
N PRO A 115 9.54 2.62 13.46
CA PRO A 115 10.87 3.07 13.87
C PRO A 115 11.02 4.60 13.84
N ALA A 116 10.25 5.27 12.98
CA ALA A 116 10.21 6.73 12.87
C ALA A 116 8.82 7.16 12.39
N PRO A 117 8.33 8.36 12.79
CA PRO A 117 7.10 8.92 12.25
C PRO A 117 7.21 9.17 10.74
N VAL A 118 6.10 9.02 10.03
CA VAL A 118 5.99 9.30 8.60
C VAL A 118 5.02 10.45 8.36
N SER A 119 5.28 11.27 7.34
CA SER A 119 4.43 12.42 7.00
C SER A 119 3.15 12.03 6.26
N ALA A 120 3.16 10.87 5.60
CA ALA A 120 2.02 10.35 4.84
C ALA A 120 1.86 8.86 5.14
N CYS A 121 0.62 8.37 5.07
CA CYS A 121 0.36 6.95 5.23
C CYS A 121 0.97 6.15 4.08
N LYS A 122 1.53 4.99 4.39
CA LYS A 122 2.07 4.09 3.38
C LYS A 122 1.77 2.64 3.69
N PHE A 123 1.58 1.87 2.62
CA PHE A 123 1.56 0.41 2.67
C PHE A 123 2.95 -0.14 2.35
N THR A 124 3.32 -1.21 2.99
CA THR A 124 4.50 -2.00 2.65
C THR A 124 4.15 -3.48 2.63
N LEU A 125 4.76 -4.19 1.70
CA LEU A 125 4.65 -5.64 1.59
C LEU A 125 6.06 -6.23 1.70
N ALA A 126 6.25 -7.15 2.62
CA ALA A 126 7.54 -7.81 2.84
C ALA A 126 7.38 -9.33 2.88
N LYS A 127 8.26 -10.02 2.17
CA LYS A 127 8.31 -11.48 2.22
C LYS A 127 8.86 -11.94 3.56
N ILE A 128 8.14 -12.80 4.26
CA ILE A 128 8.54 -13.34 5.56
C ILE A 128 8.82 -14.85 5.51
N ALA A 129 8.33 -15.54 4.48
CA ALA A 129 8.57 -16.95 4.24
C ALA A 129 8.40 -17.23 2.73
N PRO A 130 8.75 -18.41 2.22
CA PRO A 130 8.67 -18.69 0.78
C PRO A 130 7.31 -18.40 0.14
N ILE A 131 6.22 -18.61 0.89
CA ILE A 131 4.85 -18.39 0.42
C ILE A 131 4.07 -17.43 1.31
N ALA A 132 4.73 -16.69 2.19
CA ALA A 132 4.08 -15.77 3.12
C ALA A 132 4.68 -14.38 3.07
N ALA A 133 3.85 -13.39 3.29
CA ALA A 133 4.23 -11.99 3.34
C ALA A 133 3.51 -11.27 4.49
N GLU A 134 4.06 -10.13 4.87
CA GLU A 134 3.48 -9.22 5.84
C GLU A 134 3.06 -7.94 5.12
N LEU A 135 1.84 -7.53 5.36
CA LEU A 135 1.32 -6.22 4.98
C LEU A 135 1.42 -5.30 6.19
N GLN A 136 2.10 -4.19 6.01
CA GLN A 136 2.23 -3.15 7.02
C GLN A 136 1.60 -1.85 6.52
N VAL A 137 0.92 -1.16 7.43
CA VAL A 137 0.41 0.20 7.20
C VAL A 137 1.00 1.11 8.26
N VAL A 138 1.65 2.17 7.82
CA VAL A 138 2.27 3.16 8.71
C VAL A 138 1.63 4.51 8.45
N CYS A 139 1.11 5.16 9.50
CA CYS A 139 0.53 6.49 9.44
C CYS A 139 0.98 7.31 10.66
N SER A 140 1.63 8.44 10.42
CA SER A 140 2.18 9.29 11.48
C SER A 140 3.07 8.49 12.44
N ASP A 141 2.68 8.36 13.69
CA ASP A 141 3.41 7.64 14.73
C ASP A 141 2.83 6.25 15.03
N LYS A 142 1.89 5.78 14.21
CA LYS A 142 1.20 4.51 14.38
C LYS A 142 1.45 3.58 13.20
N ALA A 143 1.50 2.31 13.50
CA ALA A 143 1.61 1.27 12.49
C ALA A 143 0.82 0.03 12.90
N ALA A 144 0.41 -0.72 11.91
CA ALA A 144 -0.25 -2.00 12.09
C ALA A 144 0.18 -2.99 11.03
N SER A 145 0.17 -4.26 11.35
CA SER A 145 0.54 -5.31 10.41
C SER A 145 -0.41 -6.48 10.45
N THR A 146 -0.49 -7.17 9.34
CA THR A 146 -1.11 -8.49 9.23
C THR A 146 -0.33 -9.32 8.23
N SER A 147 -0.33 -10.63 8.40
CA SER A 147 0.35 -11.54 7.50
C SER A 147 -0.66 -12.35 6.68
N PHE A 148 -0.22 -12.77 5.52
CA PHE A 148 -0.97 -13.67 4.65
C PHE A 148 -0.03 -14.63 3.96
N ARG A 149 -0.59 -15.68 3.41
CA ARG A 149 0.15 -16.67 2.63
C ARG A 149 -0.61 -17.04 1.36
N LEU A 150 0.08 -17.64 0.41
CA LEU A 150 -0.57 -18.27 -0.72
C LEU A 150 -1.44 -19.44 -0.22
N ASP A 151 -2.68 -19.44 -0.64
CA ASP A 151 -3.58 -20.57 -0.38
C ASP A 151 -3.40 -21.60 -1.50
N ARG A 152 -2.82 -22.74 -1.16
CA ARG A 152 -2.58 -23.86 -2.08
C ARG A 152 -3.64 -24.95 -1.99
N GLY A 153 -4.75 -24.68 -1.28
CA GLY A 153 -5.82 -25.63 -1.07
C GLY A 153 -5.57 -26.60 0.08
N ALA A 154 -6.47 -27.57 0.25
CA ALA A 154 -6.54 -28.46 1.40
C ALA A 154 -5.31 -29.38 1.59
N ASN A 155 -4.40 -29.44 0.64
CA ASN A 155 -3.21 -30.29 0.71
C ASN A 155 -2.00 -29.62 1.41
N ASP A 156 -2.14 -28.38 1.82
CA ASP A 156 -1.06 -27.60 2.43
C ASP A 156 -1.23 -27.40 3.95
N SER A 157 -1.72 -28.41 4.62
CA SER A 157 -1.90 -28.37 6.08
C SER A 157 -0.61 -28.55 6.90
N GLN A 158 0.55 -28.34 6.31
CA GLN A 158 1.81 -28.39 7.04
C GLN A 158 2.36 -27.00 7.33
N TRP A 159 2.17 -26.59 8.55
CA TRP A 159 2.76 -25.41 9.17
C TRP A 159 3.61 -25.84 10.34
#